data_94d91ba0c667da69117765e732f97cd2
#
_entry.id   94d91ba0c667da69117765e732f97cd2
#
_cell.length_a   1.000
_cell.length_b   1.000
_cell.length_c   1.000
_cell.angle_alpha   90.00
_cell.angle_beta   90.00
_cell.angle_gamma   90.00
#
_symmetry.space_group_name_H-M   'P 1'
#
loop_
_entity.id
_entity.type
_entity.pdbx_description
1 polymer ?
#
loop_
_entity_poly.entity_id
_entity_poly.type
_entity_poly.pdbx_seq_one_letter_code
_entity_poly.pdbx_strand_id
1 'polypeptide(L)'
;MKKLLSLITVMAVILTLIPFQSTFAATPASKVRVSDKVWVGNMQAQHGALVTFTEDSNNAWEDTQNLTLRLPDGVSWNKFTRINARLINMADVDGRDLTIKLVNTKNIDRIVLDPYFDIERSVEKGDLVLRVYRGDVADSDKELVVAEIKDYGAKLTSSDIAEFNFIKPGSKEVVVYLEEFIDGSLVDTQTYDLEVENAEIDKAKGIEIKRLTGDKKLTATMNGDYVKLNVDKTPGKSKWELKFTITPEKEYEGDIVLNLEGRGVEDSITLGTVLKNVDMMTGTATSIGLGFQDQDVAGIEITEMERGTLLKGVYTIAINPEYKGLVFTDAKLNVTEGNIDIDNFEYRDGKFVFEVKSASTRASKIVINDIKVTVDQFGYLGDYKGELIFNHDKSDQIKIDEEVLFTATGSKPSEGQAKYVGQFIIGSPSFIITTNGINRVETFDVAPYIQDNRTMMSVKAAGVALDAKVSYDADKKMVTVESGDTKATMTIGSKILNINGEEKEMDTEAVISNSRTFIPLAFLADVFDAERKWDNVTKTVTIMKN
;
A
#
# COMPACT_ATOMS: atom_id res chain seq x y z
N MET A 1 -12.17 13.88 -10.91
CA MET A 1 -12.27 15.08 -11.76
C MET A 1 -10.92 15.79 -11.75
N LYS A 2 -10.32 15.89 -12.94
CA LYS A 2 -9.19 16.75 -13.33
C LYS A 2 -7.97 16.82 -12.40
N LYS A 3 -7.00 15.96 -12.67
CA LYS A 3 -5.59 16.14 -12.30
C LYS A 3 -5.01 17.28 -13.14
N LEU A 4 -4.48 18.29 -12.46
CA LEU A 4 -3.71 19.35 -13.12
C LEU A 4 -2.28 18.83 -13.26
N LEU A 5 -1.88 18.49 -14.47
CA LEU A 5 -0.47 18.30 -14.83
C LEU A 5 0.19 19.68 -14.86
N SER A 6 1.17 19.89 -13.98
CA SER A 6 2.07 21.02 -14.05
C SER A 6 3.12 20.74 -15.13
N LEU A 7 3.00 21.39 -16.27
CA LEU A 7 3.94 21.37 -17.36
C LEU A 7 5.02 22.43 -17.08
N ILE A 8 6.21 22.02 -16.68
CA ILE A 8 7.38 22.92 -16.64
C ILE A 8 7.86 23.10 -18.07
N THR A 9 7.57 24.25 -18.63
CA THR A 9 8.05 24.66 -19.94
C THR A 9 9.49 25.17 -19.78
N VAL A 10 10.47 24.37 -20.19
CA VAL A 10 11.83 24.84 -20.37
C VAL A 10 11.86 25.73 -21.61
N MET A 11 12.03 27.02 -21.41
CA MET A 11 12.17 28.00 -22.48
C MET A 11 13.64 27.99 -22.93
N ALA A 12 13.96 27.26 -23.99
CA ALA A 12 15.25 27.35 -24.66
C ALA A 12 15.28 28.63 -25.46
N VAL A 13 16.08 29.60 -25.01
CA VAL A 13 16.38 30.79 -25.78
C VAL A 13 17.47 30.43 -26.80
N ILE A 14 17.06 30.31 -28.06
CA ILE A 14 18.01 30.18 -29.18
C ILE A 14 18.54 31.58 -29.49
N LEU A 15 19.74 31.88 -29.04
CA LEU A 15 20.48 33.04 -29.52
C LEU A 15 21.11 32.71 -30.89
N THR A 16 20.63 33.35 -31.95
CA THR A 16 21.23 33.26 -33.26
C THR A 16 22.59 33.97 -33.23
N LEU A 17 23.65 33.21 -33.37
CA LEU A 17 25.03 33.70 -33.53
C LEU A 17 25.18 34.36 -34.90
N ILE A 18 25.45 35.64 -34.92
CA ILE A 18 26.05 36.35 -36.09
C ILE A 18 27.56 36.10 -35.99
N PRO A 19 28.22 35.56 -37.02
CA PRO A 19 29.64 35.35 -36.95
C PRO A 19 30.38 36.69 -37.20
N PHE A 20 30.87 37.28 -36.11
CA PHE A 20 31.94 38.28 -36.23
C PHE A 20 33.26 37.49 -36.37
N GLN A 21 33.82 37.43 -37.59
CA GLN A 21 35.19 36.99 -37.80
C GLN A 21 36.13 38.11 -37.35
N SER A 22 36.59 38.07 -36.11
CA SER A 22 37.84 38.74 -35.73
C SER A 22 38.95 37.70 -35.79
N THR A 23 39.87 37.90 -36.68
CA THR A 23 41.17 37.20 -36.71
C THR A 23 42.00 37.64 -35.50
N PHE A 24 41.72 37.03 -34.34
CA PHE A 24 42.65 37.07 -33.22
C PHE A 24 43.43 35.76 -33.20
N ALA A 25 44.73 35.85 -32.93
CA ALA A 25 45.58 34.70 -32.69
C ALA A 25 44.91 33.78 -31.70
N ALA A 26 44.89 32.48 -31.97
CA ALA A 26 44.29 31.48 -31.08
C ALA A 26 44.92 31.65 -29.69
N THR A 27 44.13 32.16 -28.75
CA THR A 27 44.52 32.21 -27.34
C THR A 27 44.64 30.77 -26.84
N PRO A 28 45.74 30.40 -26.17
CA PRO A 28 45.89 29.05 -25.64
C PRO A 28 44.78 28.79 -24.64
N ALA A 29 43.94 27.82 -24.96
CA ALA A 29 42.84 27.41 -24.08
C ALA A 29 43.40 26.79 -22.81
N SER A 30 42.99 27.30 -21.66
CA SER A 30 43.30 26.67 -20.38
C SER A 30 42.15 25.75 -19.96
N LYS A 31 42.49 24.55 -19.48
CA LYS A 31 41.52 23.70 -18.76
C LYS A 31 41.25 24.31 -17.40
N VAL A 32 40.00 24.61 -17.11
CA VAL A 32 39.57 25.16 -15.82
C VAL A 32 38.76 24.15 -15.05
N ARG A 33 39.16 23.93 -13.83
CA ARG A 33 38.43 23.04 -12.87
C ARG A 33 38.11 23.81 -11.61
N VAL A 34 36.88 23.68 -11.15
CA VAL A 34 36.43 24.13 -9.83
C VAL A 34 36.27 22.89 -8.95
N SER A 35 36.70 22.97 -7.69
CA SER A 35 36.48 21.90 -6.70
C SER A 35 35.00 21.78 -6.38
N ASP A 36 34.62 20.92 -5.41
CA ASP A 36 33.26 20.77 -4.97
C ASP A 36 32.70 22.10 -4.52
N LYS A 37 31.42 22.34 -4.89
CA LYS A 37 30.67 23.53 -4.55
C LYS A 37 30.55 23.68 -3.03
N VAL A 38 30.80 24.86 -2.51
CA VAL A 38 30.73 25.18 -1.08
C VAL A 38 29.55 26.12 -0.81
N TRP A 39 28.99 26.08 0.38
CA TRP A 39 27.96 27.02 0.83
C TRP A 39 28.61 28.17 1.60
N VAL A 40 28.16 29.40 1.31
CA VAL A 40 28.64 30.66 1.91
C VAL A 40 27.45 31.54 2.33
N GLY A 41 27.68 32.44 3.27
CA GLY A 41 26.67 33.41 3.70
C GLY A 41 26.96 34.83 3.21
N ASN A 42 25.98 35.72 3.37
CA ASN A 42 26.15 37.15 3.13
C ASN A 42 26.95 37.80 4.28
N MET A 43 28.25 37.51 4.35
CA MET A 43 29.17 37.99 5.38
C MET A 43 30.59 38.12 4.83
N GLN A 44 31.48 38.61 5.68
CA GLN A 44 32.89 38.77 5.35
C GLN A 44 33.66 37.44 5.39
N ALA A 45 34.78 37.40 4.67
CA ALA A 45 35.75 36.32 4.69
C ALA A 45 35.17 34.92 4.36
N GLN A 46 34.24 34.85 3.43
CA GLN A 46 33.64 33.58 3.01
C GLN A 46 34.58 32.85 2.08
N HIS A 47 34.90 31.58 2.38
CA HIS A 47 35.79 30.73 1.61
C HIS A 47 35.06 30.06 0.45
N GLY A 48 35.48 30.26 -0.79
CA GLY A 48 34.92 29.67 -1.99
C GLY A 48 35.61 28.36 -2.40
N ALA A 49 35.08 27.75 -3.42
CA ALA A 49 35.67 26.55 -4.03
C ALA A 49 37.01 26.89 -4.72
N LEU A 50 37.97 25.98 -4.63
CA LEU A 50 39.26 26.13 -5.33
C LEU A 50 39.06 26.15 -6.82
N VAL A 51 39.72 27.13 -7.50
CA VAL A 51 39.70 27.22 -8.94
C VAL A 51 41.11 26.92 -9.46
N THR A 52 41.22 25.96 -10.37
CA THR A 52 42.49 25.56 -10.97
C THR A 52 42.44 25.82 -12.49
N PHE A 53 43.34 26.64 -12.95
CA PHE A 53 43.63 26.80 -14.38
C PHE A 53 44.85 25.96 -14.71
N THR A 54 44.78 25.14 -15.75
CA THR A 54 45.88 24.28 -16.21
C THR A 54 46.19 24.61 -17.66
N GLU A 55 47.44 24.78 -17.97
CA GLU A 55 47.91 25.01 -19.34
C GLU A 55 47.50 23.84 -20.25
N ASP A 56 46.98 24.13 -21.44
CA ASP A 56 46.48 23.08 -22.35
C ASP A 56 47.58 22.42 -23.19
N SER A 57 48.73 23.14 -23.37
CA SER A 57 49.90 22.61 -24.02
C SER A 57 51.17 23.20 -23.39
N ASN A 58 52.29 22.48 -23.43
CA ASN A 58 53.57 22.95 -22.86
C ASN A 58 53.96 24.31 -23.40
N ASN A 59 54.22 25.27 -22.50
CA ASN A 59 54.61 26.67 -22.78
C ASN A 59 53.56 27.46 -23.58
N ALA A 60 52.27 27.21 -23.41
CA ALA A 60 51.22 28.01 -24.01
C ALA A 60 51.05 29.37 -23.32
N TRP A 61 51.50 29.49 -22.08
CA TRP A 61 51.48 30.73 -21.32
C TRP A 61 52.81 31.52 -21.50
N GLU A 62 52.66 32.82 -21.69
CA GLU A 62 53.81 33.71 -21.87
C GLU A 62 53.94 34.71 -20.71
N ASP A 63 55.18 35.15 -20.45
CA ASP A 63 55.43 36.22 -19.47
C ASP A 63 54.67 37.49 -19.89
N THR A 64 54.13 38.22 -18.96
CA THR A 64 53.29 39.41 -19.16
C THR A 64 51.83 39.18 -19.52
N GLN A 65 51.39 37.96 -19.79
CA GLN A 65 49.99 37.64 -19.94
C GLN A 65 49.23 37.87 -18.64
N ASN A 66 47.96 38.28 -18.77
CA ASN A 66 47.09 38.58 -17.62
C ASN A 66 45.86 37.67 -17.58
N LEU A 67 45.40 37.39 -16.38
CA LEU A 67 44.11 36.75 -16.10
C LEU A 67 43.35 37.68 -15.17
N THR A 68 42.26 38.26 -15.61
CA THR A 68 41.38 39.08 -14.78
C THR A 68 40.10 38.32 -14.50
N LEU A 69 39.84 38.11 -13.21
CA LEU A 69 38.65 37.44 -12.67
C LEU A 69 37.75 38.47 -12.02
N ARG A 70 36.45 38.45 -12.39
CA ARG A 70 35.47 39.41 -11.91
C ARG A 70 34.39 38.74 -11.08
N LEU A 71 34.11 39.31 -9.91
CA LEU A 71 33.01 38.95 -9.04
C LEU A 71 31.71 39.69 -9.41
N PRO A 72 30.54 39.17 -9.07
CA PRO A 72 29.26 39.87 -9.28
C PRO A 72 29.15 41.12 -8.38
N ASP A 73 28.12 41.95 -8.64
CA ASP A 73 27.83 43.13 -7.83
C ASP A 73 27.55 42.75 -6.36
N GLY A 74 28.03 43.58 -5.43
CA GLY A 74 27.92 43.36 -3.99
C GLY A 74 28.87 42.30 -3.43
N VAL A 75 29.76 41.73 -4.24
CA VAL A 75 30.80 40.78 -3.79
C VAL A 75 32.19 41.37 -4.09
N SER A 76 33.07 41.32 -3.11
CA SER A 76 34.45 41.77 -3.24
C SER A 76 35.46 40.74 -2.75
N TRP A 77 36.68 40.83 -3.25
CA TRP A 77 37.76 39.95 -2.85
C TRP A 77 38.18 40.23 -1.40
N ASN A 78 38.30 39.17 -0.61
CA ASN A 78 38.83 39.31 0.74
C ASN A 78 40.35 39.12 0.78
N LYS A 79 41.01 39.81 1.71
CA LYS A 79 42.49 39.76 1.91
C LYS A 79 43.05 38.34 2.19
N PHE A 80 42.24 37.38 2.52
CA PHE A 80 42.65 35.98 2.72
C PHE A 80 42.73 35.18 1.41
N THR A 81 42.30 35.75 0.26
CA THR A 81 42.46 35.12 -1.05
C THR A 81 43.92 34.81 -1.33
N ARG A 82 44.18 33.58 -1.74
CA ARG A 82 45.53 33.09 -2.01
C ARG A 82 45.65 32.59 -3.45
N ILE A 83 46.80 32.77 -4.02
CA ILE A 83 47.18 32.23 -5.31
C ILE A 83 48.53 31.55 -5.12
N ASN A 84 48.78 30.43 -5.78
CA ASN A 84 50.04 29.71 -5.65
C ASN A 84 51.27 30.62 -6.00
N ALA A 85 52.00 31.02 -4.97
CA ALA A 85 52.88 32.17 -4.94
C ALA A 85 54.20 32.07 -5.77
N ARG A 86 54.53 30.92 -6.35
CA ARG A 86 55.79 30.80 -7.14
C ARG A 86 55.74 31.48 -8.50
N LEU A 87 54.62 32.05 -8.88
CA LEU A 87 54.28 32.32 -10.28
C LEU A 87 53.78 33.74 -10.53
N ILE A 88 53.66 34.57 -9.49
CA ILE A 88 52.93 35.82 -9.60
C ILE A 88 53.75 36.93 -8.98
N ASN A 89 54.06 37.94 -9.79
CA ASN A 89 54.76 39.12 -9.29
C ASN A 89 53.79 40.18 -8.76
N MET A 90 52.53 40.15 -9.15
CA MET A 90 51.47 41.05 -8.64
C MET A 90 50.09 40.42 -8.85
N ALA A 91 49.31 40.32 -7.79
CA ALA A 91 47.85 40.28 -7.86
C ALA A 91 47.37 41.67 -7.50
N ASP A 92 46.74 42.35 -8.42
CA ASP A 92 46.09 43.64 -8.19
C ASP A 92 44.62 43.43 -8.01
N VAL A 93 44.05 43.94 -6.89
CA VAL A 93 42.65 43.85 -6.57
C VAL A 93 42.06 45.25 -6.68
N ASP A 94 41.20 45.45 -7.66
CA ASP A 94 40.39 46.65 -7.82
C ASP A 94 38.91 46.31 -7.61
N GLY A 95 38.47 46.42 -6.35
CA GLY A 95 37.09 46.11 -5.95
C GLY A 95 36.66 44.67 -6.25
N ARG A 96 36.00 44.47 -7.40
CA ARG A 96 35.52 43.13 -7.82
C ARG A 96 36.48 42.40 -8.73
N ASP A 97 37.49 43.09 -9.27
CA ASP A 97 38.42 42.52 -10.22
C ASP A 97 39.70 42.07 -9.54
N LEU A 98 40.12 40.85 -9.79
CA LEU A 98 41.40 40.29 -9.41
C LEU A 98 42.20 40.05 -10.68
N THR A 99 43.26 40.83 -10.87
CA THR A 99 44.15 40.67 -12.02
C THR A 99 45.42 39.93 -11.59
N ILE A 100 45.69 38.81 -12.24
CA ILE A 100 46.86 37.96 -12.03
C ILE A 100 47.78 38.18 -13.22
N LYS A 101 49.00 38.68 -13.00
CA LYS A 101 50.03 38.85 -14.04
C LYS A 101 51.03 37.72 -13.96
N LEU A 102 51.20 36.98 -15.06
CA LEU A 102 52.13 35.87 -15.16
C LEU A 102 53.55 36.36 -15.31
N VAL A 103 54.50 35.65 -14.65
CA VAL A 103 55.93 35.81 -14.79
C VAL A 103 56.63 34.46 -14.63
N ASN A 104 57.76 34.25 -15.33
CA ASN A 104 58.49 32.98 -15.34
C ASN A 104 57.64 31.77 -15.79
N THR A 105 56.87 31.93 -16.82
CA THR A 105 55.86 30.93 -17.29
C THR A 105 56.47 29.61 -17.74
N LYS A 106 57.75 29.56 -18.13
CA LYS A 106 58.45 28.32 -18.57
C LYS A 106 58.41 27.15 -17.57
N ASN A 107 58.07 27.40 -16.31
CA ASN A 107 58.00 26.39 -15.26
C ASN A 107 56.61 26.31 -14.61
N ILE A 108 55.60 26.88 -15.28
CA ILE A 108 54.24 26.98 -14.76
C ILE A 108 53.31 26.23 -15.68
N ASP A 109 52.69 25.19 -15.14
CA ASP A 109 51.64 24.42 -15.81
C ASP A 109 50.26 24.65 -15.19
N ARG A 110 50.21 25.33 -14.04
CA ARG A 110 48.98 25.43 -13.27
C ARG A 110 48.93 26.68 -12.35
N ILE A 111 47.80 27.38 -12.39
CA ILE A 111 47.42 28.42 -11.40
C ILE A 111 46.33 27.86 -10.52
N VAL A 112 46.53 27.92 -9.20
CA VAL A 112 45.51 27.56 -8.19
C VAL A 112 45.11 28.81 -7.43
N LEU A 113 43.82 29.15 -7.53
CA LEU A 113 43.19 30.22 -6.78
C LEU A 113 42.42 29.61 -5.60
N ASP A 114 42.71 30.08 -4.40
CA ASP A 114 42.01 29.77 -3.15
C ASP A 114 41.24 31.03 -2.73
N PRO A 115 39.96 31.18 -3.16
CA PRO A 115 39.26 32.45 -3.11
C PRO A 115 38.58 32.67 -1.77
N TYR A 116 38.67 33.90 -1.27
CA TYR A 116 37.85 34.39 -0.15
C TYR A 116 37.10 35.64 -0.57
N PHE A 117 35.85 35.75 -0.12
CA PHE A 117 34.93 36.80 -0.54
C PHE A 117 34.36 37.55 0.67
N ASP A 118 34.11 38.85 0.51
CA ASP A 118 33.22 39.64 1.33
C ASP A 118 31.90 39.81 0.56
N ILE A 119 30.80 39.34 1.10
CA ILE A 119 29.49 39.30 0.45
C ILE A 119 28.55 40.21 1.20
N GLU A 120 28.01 41.23 0.51
CA GLU A 120 27.03 42.16 1.08
C GLU A 120 25.71 41.47 1.38
N ARG A 121 24.98 42.00 2.39
CA ARG A 121 23.68 41.46 2.77
C ARG A 121 22.60 41.56 1.68
N SER A 122 22.77 42.50 0.75
CA SER A 122 21.86 42.78 -0.37
C SER A 122 22.00 41.79 -1.52
N VAL A 123 23.07 40.97 -1.55
CA VAL A 123 23.29 40.01 -2.63
C VAL A 123 22.25 38.89 -2.53
N GLU A 124 21.59 38.59 -3.63
CA GLU A 124 20.60 37.52 -3.72
C GLU A 124 21.22 36.13 -3.47
N LYS A 125 20.42 35.24 -2.93
CA LYS A 125 20.81 33.85 -2.71
C LYS A 125 20.91 33.10 -4.03
N GLY A 126 21.78 32.11 -4.08
CA GLY A 126 22.02 31.31 -5.26
C GLY A 126 23.50 31.19 -5.63
N ASP A 127 23.78 30.83 -6.85
CA ASP A 127 25.14 30.57 -7.32
C ASP A 127 26.00 31.85 -7.34
N LEU A 128 27.13 31.78 -6.64
CA LEU A 128 28.18 32.79 -6.74
C LEU A 128 29.04 32.47 -7.95
N VAL A 129 28.89 33.29 -9.00
CA VAL A 129 29.56 33.09 -10.29
C VAL A 129 30.77 34.01 -10.39
N LEU A 130 31.94 33.40 -10.58
CA LEU A 130 33.18 34.07 -10.90
C LEU A 130 33.35 34.09 -12.43
N ARG A 131 33.52 35.27 -13.02
CA ARG A 131 33.73 35.39 -14.48
C ARG A 131 35.20 35.60 -14.83
N VAL A 132 35.66 34.92 -15.85
CA VAL A 132 36.90 35.28 -16.54
C VAL A 132 36.60 36.51 -17.39
N TYR A 133 36.96 37.72 -16.89
CA TYR A 133 36.55 38.97 -17.51
C TYR A 133 37.52 39.40 -18.66
N ARG A 134 38.82 39.27 -18.44
CA ARG A 134 39.84 39.49 -19.45
C ARG A 134 41.01 38.54 -19.20
N GLY A 135 41.62 38.06 -20.25
CA GLY A 135 42.82 37.28 -20.07
C GLY A 135 43.32 36.68 -21.36
N ASP A 136 44.63 36.59 -21.43
CA ASP A 136 45.36 35.85 -22.45
C ASP A 136 45.50 34.37 -22.04
N VAL A 137 45.08 34.03 -20.83
CA VAL A 137 45.33 32.74 -20.16
C VAL A 137 44.14 31.80 -20.25
N ALA A 138 42.94 32.32 -20.30
CA ALA A 138 41.70 31.51 -20.38
C ALA A 138 40.65 32.24 -21.22
N ASP A 139 39.70 31.49 -21.76
CA ASP A 139 38.59 32.03 -22.55
C ASP A 139 37.84 33.11 -21.78
N SER A 140 37.71 34.28 -22.44
CA SER A 140 36.93 35.41 -21.89
C SER A 140 35.47 35.02 -21.74
N ASP A 141 34.79 35.60 -20.72
CA ASP A 141 33.39 35.39 -20.35
C ASP A 141 33.03 33.99 -19.85
N LYS A 142 34.04 33.15 -19.56
CA LYS A 142 33.80 31.87 -18.91
C LYS A 142 33.27 32.08 -17.49
N GLU A 143 32.12 31.45 -17.18
CA GLU A 143 31.49 31.49 -15.89
C GLU A 143 31.87 30.27 -15.06
N LEU A 144 32.23 30.50 -13.80
CA LEU A 144 32.67 29.49 -12.86
C LEU A 144 31.86 29.62 -11.57
N VAL A 145 31.04 28.63 -11.24
CA VAL A 145 30.33 28.61 -9.97
C VAL A 145 31.30 28.20 -8.87
N VAL A 146 31.67 29.16 -8.01
CA VAL A 146 32.66 28.96 -6.93
C VAL A 146 32.08 28.83 -5.55
N ALA A 147 30.79 29.15 -5.38
CA ALA A 147 30.04 28.94 -4.13
C ALA A 147 28.54 29.02 -4.40
N GLU A 148 27.74 28.69 -3.41
CA GLU A 148 26.30 28.98 -3.37
C GLU A 148 26.01 29.82 -2.13
N ILE A 149 25.41 30.98 -2.31
CA ILE A 149 25.02 31.88 -1.23
C ILE A 149 23.74 31.34 -0.60
N LYS A 150 23.78 31.00 0.69
CA LYS A 150 22.70 30.45 1.49
C LYS A 150 22.30 31.39 2.62
N ASP A 151 21.07 31.23 3.10
CA ASP A 151 20.64 31.74 4.39
C ASP A 151 21.12 30.83 5.54
N TYR A 152 20.84 31.25 6.76
CA TYR A 152 20.96 30.36 7.91
C TYR A 152 20.09 29.15 7.70
N GLY A 153 20.62 27.99 7.99
CA GLY A 153 19.93 26.72 7.81
C GLY A 153 20.87 25.53 7.92
N ALA A 154 20.30 24.37 7.90
CA ALA A 154 21.06 23.13 7.91
C ALA A 154 20.42 22.16 6.91
N LYS A 155 21.20 21.18 6.47
CA LYS A 155 20.76 20.15 5.54
C LYS A 155 20.89 18.77 6.15
N LEU A 156 19.87 17.96 5.97
CA LEU A 156 19.92 16.53 6.19
C LEU A 156 20.30 15.82 4.89
N THR A 157 21.09 14.76 5.00
CA THR A 157 21.33 13.80 3.92
C THR A 157 21.44 12.41 4.51
N SER A 158 20.98 11.38 3.78
CA SER A 158 21.13 9.98 4.19
C SER A 158 22.20 9.30 3.34
N SER A 159 22.91 8.33 3.91
CA SER A 159 23.84 7.50 3.15
C SER A 159 23.12 6.52 2.24
N ASP A 160 22.00 5.96 2.74
CA ASP A 160 21.20 4.96 2.08
C ASP A 160 19.73 5.13 2.47
N ILE A 161 18.82 4.65 1.61
CA ILE A 161 17.40 4.52 1.91
C ILE A 161 17.15 3.06 2.32
N ALA A 162 16.64 2.86 3.54
CA ALA A 162 16.37 1.53 4.06
C ALA A 162 15.06 0.97 3.47
N GLU A 163 15.08 -0.27 3.00
CA GLU A 163 13.86 -0.97 2.57
C GLU A 163 13.35 -1.88 3.69
N PHE A 164 12.05 -1.84 3.96
CA PHE A 164 11.41 -2.64 4.99
C PHE A 164 10.31 -3.50 4.37
N ASN A 165 10.17 -4.72 4.87
CA ASN A 165 9.05 -5.59 4.51
C ASN A 165 7.80 -5.21 5.31
N PHE A 166 6.65 -5.07 4.64
CA PHE A 166 5.38 -4.67 5.26
C PHE A 166 4.91 -5.66 6.34
N ILE A 167 5.04 -6.96 6.09
CA ILE A 167 4.53 -7.99 7.02
C ILE A 167 5.33 -8.04 8.31
N LYS A 168 6.66 -7.84 8.23
CA LYS A 168 7.55 -7.82 9.38
C LYS A 168 8.69 -6.85 9.13
N PRO A 169 8.47 -5.56 9.33
CA PRO A 169 9.47 -4.54 9.00
C PRO A 169 10.78 -4.74 9.77
N GLY A 170 10.69 -5.14 11.04
CA GLY A 170 11.84 -5.21 11.94
C GLY A 170 12.44 -3.83 12.17
N SER A 171 13.63 -3.81 12.79
CA SER A 171 14.35 -2.56 13.07
C SER A 171 15.62 -2.50 12.25
N LYS A 172 15.93 -1.32 11.69
CA LYS A 172 17.18 -1.07 10.96
C LYS A 172 17.90 0.15 11.49
N GLU A 173 19.21 0.08 11.44
CA GLU A 173 20.08 1.22 11.72
C GLU A 173 20.17 2.10 10.49
N VAL A 174 20.02 3.42 10.68
CA VAL A 174 20.14 4.45 9.64
C VAL A 174 21.24 5.44 10.01
N VAL A 175 21.88 5.97 8.97
CA VAL A 175 22.95 6.97 9.10
C VAL A 175 22.53 8.22 8.36
N VAL A 176 22.48 9.33 9.09
CA VAL A 176 22.07 10.64 8.60
C VAL A 176 23.19 11.64 8.85
N TYR A 177 23.41 12.52 7.90
CA TYR A 177 24.35 13.63 8.04
C TYR A 177 23.57 14.93 8.20
N LEU A 178 23.88 15.67 9.26
CA LEU A 178 23.40 17.03 9.50
C LEU A 178 24.55 18.00 9.24
N GLU A 179 24.36 18.95 8.32
CA GLU A 179 25.37 19.92 7.93
C GLU A 179 24.80 21.33 7.94
N GLU A 180 25.46 22.25 8.68
CA GLU A 180 25.12 23.67 8.63
C GLU A 180 25.45 24.27 7.26
N PHE A 181 24.60 25.18 6.75
CA PHE A 181 24.90 25.91 5.53
C PHE A 181 26.05 26.90 5.75
N ILE A 182 25.94 27.67 6.82
CA ILE A 182 26.90 28.72 7.17
C ILE A 182 27.12 28.72 8.69
N ASP A 183 28.18 29.40 9.14
CA ASP A 183 28.40 29.59 10.57
C ASP A 183 27.24 30.32 11.22
N GLY A 184 26.79 29.83 12.37
CA GLY A 184 25.67 30.38 13.10
C GLY A 184 24.28 29.90 12.60
N SER A 185 24.22 28.94 11.70
CA SER A 185 22.97 28.30 11.29
C SER A 185 22.30 27.59 12.46
N LEU A 186 23.06 26.84 13.26
CA LEU A 186 22.61 26.27 14.50
C LEU A 186 23.25 27.04 15.67
N VAL A 187 22.42 27.49 16.61
CA VAL A 187 22.86 28.31 17.75
C VAL A 187 22.47 27.68 19.10
N ASP A 188 23.29 27.90 20.12
CA ASP A 188 23.14 27.36 21.48
C ASP A 188 21.89 27.84 22.23
N THR A 189 21.31 28.97 21.79
CA THR A 189 20.11 29.57 22.40
C THR A 189 18.81 28.97 21.89
N GLN A 190 18.88 28.04 20.95
CA GLN A 190 17.74 27.38 20.31
C GLN A 190 17.86 25.86 20.44
N THR A 191 16.72 25.21 20.41
CA THR A 191 16.61 23.76 20.22
C THR A 191 16.05 23.46 18.84
N TYR A 192 16.47 22.34 18.29
CA TYR A 192 15.99 21.85 17.00
C TYR A 192 15.36 20.49 17.23
N ASP A 193 14.17 20.30 16.71
CA ASP A 193 13.43 19.06 16.87
C ASP A 193 13.69 18.17 15.65
N LEU A 194 14.04 16.92 15.91
CA LEU A 194 14.26 15.89 14.91
C LEU A 194 13.17 14.85 15.12
N GLU A 195 12.27 14.70 14.16
CA GLU A 195 11.11 13.82 14.21
C GLU A 195 11.12 12.81 13.06
N VAL A 196 10.81 11.55 13.38
CA VAL A 196 10.64 10.51 12.39
C VAL A 196 9.15 10.26 12.21
N GLU A 197 8.63 10.45 11.01
CA GLU A 197 7.27 10.10 10.65
C GLU A 197 7.18 8.64 10.19
N ASN A 198 6.12 7.96 10.58
CA ASN A 198 5.77 6.58 10.20
C ASN A 198 6.73 5.51 10.74
N ALA A 199 7.57 5.85 11.71
CA ALA A 199 8.44 4.93 12.41
C ALA A 199 8.82 5.46 13.80
N GLU A 200 9.22 4.56 14.68
CA GLU A 200 9.74 4.91 16.00
C GLU A 200 11.26 4.81 16.04
N ILE A 201 11.92 5.72 16.77
CA ILE A 201 13.34 5.60 17.10
C ILE A 201 13.49 4.69 18.32
N ASP A 202 14.46 3.78 18.29
CA ASP A 202 14.81 2.93 19.44
C ASP A 202 15.36 3.78 20.59
N LYS A 203 14.48 4.09 21.54
CA LYS A 203 14.80 4.94 22.70
C LYS A 203 15.88 4.33 23.61
N ALA A 204 16.02 3.01 23.62
CA ALA A 204 17.01 2.33 24.46
C ALA A 204 18.44 2.48 23.90
N LYS A 205 18.57 2.50 22.57
CA LYS A 205 19.85 2.74 21.90
C LYS A 205 20.19 4.23 21.77
N GLY A 206 19.15 5.08 21.65
CA GLY A 206 19.31 6.51 21.44
C GLY A 206 19.93 6.87 20.09
N ILE A 207 20.57 8.05 20.03
CA ILE A 207 21.27 8.55 18.84
C ILE A 207 22.76 8.66 19.14
N GLU A 208 23.57 7.97 18.37
CA GLU A 208 25.01 8.13 18.36
C GLU A 208 25.38 9.32 17.46
N ILE A 209 26.17 10.26 17.97
CA ILE A 209 26.58 11.47 17.27
C ILE A 209 28.10 11.48 17.11
N LYS A 210 28.53 11.60 15.87
CA LYS A 210 29.94 11.76 15.52
C LYS A 210 30.13 13.05 14.72
N ARG A 211 31.00 13.93 15.23
CA ARG A 211 31.38 15.14 14.50
C ARG A 211 32.35 14.79 13.36
N LEU A 212 32.05 15.25 12.15
CA LEU A 212 32.86 15.02 10.96
C LEU A 212 33.74 16.23 10.64
N THR A 213 33.17 17.44 10.71
CA THR A 213 33.90 18.70 10.47
C THR A 213 33.45 19.78 11.43
N GLY A 214 34.22 20.88 11.52
CA GLY A 214 33.94 21.98 12.43
C GLY A 214 34.28 21.64 13.89
N ASP A 215 33.95 22.53 14.82
CA ASP A 215 34.29 22.42 16.23
C ASP A 215 33.08 22.38 17.17
N LYS A 216 31.87 22.73 16.69
CA LYS A 216 30.64 22.70 17.49
C LYS A 216 30.34 21.29 18.01
N LYS A 217 29.91 21.20 19.24
CA LYS A 217 29.40 19.98 19.85
C LYS A 217 27.87 19.93 19.63
N LEU A 218 27.38 18.82 19.12
CA LEU A 218 25.95 18.50 19.00
C LEU A 218 25.60 17.49 20.10
N THR A 219 24.44 17.67 20.73
CA THR A 219 23.85 16.73 21.69
C THR A 219 22.42 16.45 21.32
N ALA A 220 21.97 15.20 21.54
CA ALA A 220 20.60 14.76 21.32
C ALA A 220 19.98 14.32 22.64
N THR A 221 18.72 14.65 22.85
CA THR A 221 17.95 14.23 24.02
C THR A 221 16.56 13.77 23.55
N MET A 222 16.22 12.54 23.86
CA MET A 222 14.88 12.00 23.57
C MET A 222 13.81 12.77 24.37
N ASN A 223 12.76 13.19 23.71
CA ASN A 223 11.64 13.92 24.31
C ASN A 223 10.30 13.40 23.76
N GLY A 224 9.82 12.30 24.34
CA GLY A 224 8.66 11.61 23.79
C GLY A 224 9.00 10.92 22.46
N ASP A 225 8.33 11.31 21.38
CA ASP A 225 8.47 10.69 20.06
C ASP A 225 9.42 11.46 19.13
N TYR A 226 9.96 12.57 19.58
CA TYR A 226 10.95 13.36 18.87
C TYR A 226 12.23 13.55 19.66
N VAL A 227 13.27 14.00 18.98
CA VAL A 227 14.61 14.22 19.56
C VAL A 227 14.94 15.69 19.54
N LYS A 228 15.31 16.23 20.70
CA LYS A 228 15.84 17.59 20.82
C LYS A 228 17.33 17.61 20.55
N LEU A 229 17.73 18.38 19.55
CA LEU A 229 19.11 18.66 19.23
C LEU A 229 19.52 20.01 19.83
N ASN A 230 20.70 20.04 20.45
CA ASN A 230 21.30 21.25 20.98
C ASN A 230 22.76 21.33 20.56
N VAL A 231 23.23 22.52 20.19
CA VAL A 231 24.62 22.81 19.86
C VAL A 231 25.25 23.71 20.95
N ASP A 232 26.57 23.66 21.06
CA ASP A 232 27.30 24.59 21.95
C ASP A 232 27.62 25.93 21.24
N LYS A 233 28.24 26.87 21.99
CA LYS A 233 28.59 28.24 21.54
C LYS A 233 29.80 28.29 20.60
N THR A 234 30.39 27.16 20.27
CA THR A 234 31.62 27.15 19.48
C THR A 234 31.34 27.72 18.08
N PRO A 235 32.11 28.72 17.63
CA PRO A 235 31.93 29.30 16.30
C PRO A 235 32.41 28.35 15.22
N GLY A 236 31.92 28.60 13.98
CA GLY A 236 32.28 27.84 12.81
C GLY A 236 31.16 26.90 12.33
N LYS A 237 31.15 26.64 11.05
CA LYS A 237 30.25 25.69 10.41
C LYS A 237 30.67 24.27 10.76
N SER A 238 29.72 23.41 11.09
CA SER A 238 29.98 22.03 11.48
C SER A 238 29.09 21.03 10.72
N LYS A 239 29.57 19.79 10.64
CA LYS A 239 28.87 18.64 10.09
C LYS A 239 28.95 17.46 11.05
N TRP A 240 27.84 16.76 11.22
CA TRP A 240 27.74 15.60 12.09
C TRP A 240 27.14 14.41 11.36
N GLU A 241 27.53 13.23 11.78
CA GLU A 241 26.92 11.96 11.49
C GLU A 241 26.05 11.57 12.69
N LEU A 242 24.78 11.29 12.41
CA LEU A 242 23.82 10.80 13.38
C LEU A 242 23.45 9.37 13.00
N LYS A 243 23.58 8.47 13.95
CA LYS A 243 23.34 7.05 13.76
C LYS A 243 22.31 6.57 14.78
N PHE A 244 21.23 5.98 14.33
CA PHE A 244 20.15 5.52 15.18
C PHE A 244 19.38 4.38 14.54
N THR A 245 18.58 3.68 15.35
CA THR A 245 17.76 2.56 14.88
C THR A 245 16.31 3.02 14.77
N ILE A 246 15.65 2.72 13.65
CA ILE A 246 14.24 2.97 13.42
C ILE A 246 13.47 1.66 13.24
N THR A 247 12.20 1.67 13.66
CA THR A 247 11.24 0.58 13.48
C THR A 247 9.98 1.18 12.89
N PRO A 248 9.58 0.80 11.68
CA PRO A 248 8.34 1.29 11.06
C PRO A 248 7.11 1.00 11.91
N GLU A 249 6.10 1.84 11.80
CA GLU A 249 4.78 1.59 12.35
C GLU A 249 4.15 0.33 11.73
N LYS A 250 3.28 -0.32 12.50
CA LYS A 250 2.55 -1.50 12.00
C LYS A 250 1.55 -1.09 10.92
N GLU A 251 1.43 -1.96 9.91
CA GLU A 251 0.47 -1.78 8.81
C GLU A 251 0.65 -0.46 8.02
N TYR A 252 1.81 0.15 8.13
CA TYR A 252 2.18 1.30 7.33
C TYR A 252 2.85 0.86 6.04
N GLU A 253 2.48 1.48 4.93
CA GLU A 253 3.10 1.34 3.61
C GLU A 253 3.49 2.73 3.10
N GLY A 254 4.72 2.88 2.64
CA GLY A 254 5.22 4.15 2.11
C GLY A 254 6.54 4.60 2.73
N ASP A 255 6.83 5.87 2.56
CA ASP A 255 8.11 6.46 2.98
C ASP A 255 8.13 6.81 4.47
N ILE A 256 9.26 6.49 5.09
CA ILE A 256 9.61 6.93 6.43
C ILE A 256 10.41 8.21 6.27
N VAL A 257 9.92 9.30 6.83
CA VAL A 257 10.50 10.63 6.66
C VAL A 257 11.12 11.11 7.96
N LEU A 258 12.30 11.70 7.87
CA LEU A 258 12.95 12.42 8.97
C LEU A 258 12.81 13.92 8.72
N ASN A 259 12.19 14.60 9.66
CA ASN A 259 12.02 16.05 9.67
C ASN A 259 12.98 16.69 10.69
N LEU A 260 13.55 17.81 10.29
CA LEU A 260 14.32 18.68 11.16
C LEU A 260 13.64 20.04 11.22
N GLU A 261 13.22 20.46 12.37
CA GLU A 261 12.56 21.73 12.59
C GLU A 261 13.22 22.57 13.69
N GLY A 262 13.28 23.86 13.46
CA GLY A 262 13.80 24.81 14.42
C GLY A 262 13.73 26.24 13.87
N ARG A 263 14.07 27.23 14.68
CA ARG A 263 14.01 28.62 14.24
C ARG A 263 15.00 28.88 13.09
N GLY A 264 14.45 29.07 11.87
CA GLY A 264 15.24 29.33 10.66
C GLY A 264 15.92 28.09 10.07
N VAL A 265 15.58 26.90 10.57
CA VAL A 265 16.05 25.63 10.04
C VAL A 265 14.86 24.70 9.85
N GLU A 266 14.66 24.26 8.62
CA GLU A 266 13.64 23.28 8.23
C GLU A 266 14.20 22.45 7.09
N ASP A 267 14.20 21.13 7.24
CA ASP A 267 14.60 20.20 6.19
C ASP A 267 14.00 18.83 6.44
N SER A 268 13.83 18.05 5.38
CA SER A 268 13.30 16.68 5.47
C SER A 268 13.97 15.74 4.48
N ILE A 269 14.10 14.48 4.87
CA ILE A 269 14.64 13.42 4.02
C ILE A 269 13.90 12.11 4.22
N THR A 270 13.87 11.26 3.19
CA THR A 270 13.43 9.87 3.30
C THR A 270 14.54 9.02 3.91
N LEU A 271 14.24 8.32 5.01
CA LEU A 271 15.14 7.37 5.68
C LEU A 271 14.97 5.95 5.15
N GLY A 272 13.78 5.62 4.73
CA GLY A 272 13.44 4.28 4.26
C GLY A 272 12.07 4.22 3.64
N THR A 273 11.75 3.07 3.05
CA THR A 273 10.43 2.80 2.46
C THR A 273 9.96 1.44 2.93
N VAL A 274 8.71 1.37 3.37
CA VAL A 274 8.04 0.11 3.69
C VAL A 274 7.28 -0.35 2.45
N LEU A 275 7.65 -1.52 1.95
CA LEU A 275 7.10 -2.07 0.71
C LEU A 275 6.13 -3.22 1.01
N LYS A 276 4.88 -3.08 0.54
CA LYS A 276 3.90 -4.15 0.50
C LYS A 276 4.11 -4.95 -0.79
N ASN A 277 4.98 -5.95 -0.72
CA ASN A 277 5.32 -6.79 -1.86
C ASN A 277 4.44 -8.05 -1.97
N VAL A 278 3.21 -7.97 -1.48
CA VAL A 278 2.16 -8.99 -1.61
C VAL A 278 0.89 -8.31 -2.08
N ASP A 279 0.25 -8.90 -3.06
CA ASP A 279 -1.01 -8.43 -3.62
C ASP A 279 -2.04 -9.55 -3.57
N MET A 280 -3.28 -9.22 -3.20
CA MET A 280 -4.43 -10.12 -3.26
C MET A 280 -5.42 -9.57 -4.28
N MET A 281 -5.77 -10.40 -5.26
CA MET A 281 -6.75 -10.05 -6.27
C MET A 281 -7.84 -11.12 -6.33
N THR A 282 -9.02 -10.72 -6.76
CA THR A 282 -10.10 -11.62 -7.11
C THR A 282 -10.35 -11.57 -8.62
N GLY A 283 -10.88 -12.66 -9.17
CA GLY A 283 -11.37 -12.66 -10.55
C GLY A 283 -12.53 -11.68 -10.75
N THR A 284 -13.18 -11.75 -11.89
CA THR A 284 -14.37 -10.91 -12.17
C THR A 284 -15.38 -11.07 -11.04
N ALA A 285 -15.81 -9.96 -10.45
CA ALA A 285 -16.75 -9.94 -9.34
C ALA A 285 -18.00 -10.77 -9.67
N THR A 286 -18.28 -11.78 -8.85
CA THR A 286 -19.41 -12.68 -8.99
C THR A 286 -20.58 -12.16 -8.19
N SER A 287 -21.76 -12.11 -8.82
CA SER A 287 -23.01 -11.83 -8.09
C SER A 287 -23.66 -13.13 -7.65
N ILE A 288 -24.02 -13.24 -6.40
CA ILE A 288 -24.75 -14.37 -5.83
C ILE A 288 -26.12 -13.93 -5.29
N GLY A 289 -27.06 -14.86 -5.21
CA GLY A 289 -28.37 -14.62 -4.62
C GLY A 289 -28.41 -14.97 -3.13
N LEU A 290 -29.09 -14.16 -2.32
CA LEU A 290 -29.37 -14.54 -0.94
C LEU A 290 -30.26 -15.77 -0.86
N GLY A 291 -29.98 -16.67 0.08
CA GLY A 291 -30.77 -17.87 0.35
C GLY A 291 -30.54 -19.02 -0.62
N PHE A 292 -29.50 -19.00 -1.46
CA PHE A 292 -29.12 -20.12 -2.32
C PHE A 292 -27.85 -20.80 -1.85
N GLN A 293 -27.83 -22.14 -1.98
CA GLN A 293 -26.67 -22.95 -1.58
C GLN A 293 -25.64 -23.08 -2.70
N ASP A 294 -24.39 -23.31 -2.31
CA ASP A 294 -23.28 -23.78 -3.15
C ASP A 294 -23.07 -22.97 -4.43
N GLN A 295 -23.22 -21.64 -4.32
CA GLN A 295 -23.01 -20.74 -5.43
C GLN A 295 -21.53 -20.55 -5.71
N ASP A 296 -21.15 -20.64 -6.98
CA ASP A 296 -19.78 -20.43 -7.42
C ASP A 296 -19.39 -18.95 -7.33
N VAL A 297 -18.22 -18.66 -6.78
CA VAL A 297 -17.64 -17.34 -6.76
C VAL A 297 -16.24 -17.34 -7.37
N ALA A 298 -15.75 -16.14 -7.72
CA ALA A 298 -14.44 -16.00 -8.34
C ALA A 298 -13.31 -16.54 -7.45
N GLY A 299 -12.25 -17.03 -8.07
CA GLY A 299 -11.06 -17.43 -7.36
C GLY A 299 -10.32 -16.23 -6.77
N ILE A 300 -9.50 -16.49 -5.75
CA ILE A 300 -8.65 -15.51 -5.09
C ILE A 300 -7.20 -15.82 -5.48
N GLU A 301 -6.48 -14.83 -5.95
CA GLU A 301 -5.04 -14.91 -6.22
C GLU A 301 -4.27 -14.11 -5.18
N ILE A 302 -3.22 -14.70 -4.61
CA ILE A 302 -2.26 -14.02 -3.74
C ILE A 302 -0.90 -14.12 -4.43
N THR A 303 -0.30 -12.98 -4.75
CA THR A 303 0.94 -12.91 -5.52
C THR A 303 2.04 -12.25 -4.70
N GLU A 304 3.19 -12.91 -4.59
CA GLU A 304 4.41 -12.26 -4.14
C GLU A 304 4.99 -11.43 -5.29
N MET A 305 5.20 -10.12 -5.08
CA MET A 305 5.92 -9.26 -6.03
C MET A 305 7.42 -9.56 -6.01
N GLU A 306 7.92 -9.98 -4.85
CA GLU A 306 9.29 -10.42 -4.65
C GLU A 306 9.34 -11.73 -3.87
N ARG A 307 10.39 -12.52 -4.11
CA ARG A 307 10.61 -13.79 -3.40
C ARG A 307 10.69 -13.59 -1.89
N GLY A 308 10.08 -14.49 -1.13
CA GLY A 308 10.19 -14.56 0.32
C GLY A 308 9.43 -13.46 1.05
N THR A 309 8.50 -12.79 0.38
CA THR A 309 7.67 -11.74 0.97
C THR A 309 6.62 -12.33 1.91
N LEU A 310 6.01 -13.46 1.53
CA LEU A 310 5.16 -14.23 2.41
C LEU A 310 6.03 -15.01 3.39
N LEU A 311 6.04 -14.55 4.63
CA LEU A 311 6.86 -15.12 5.70
C LEU A 311 6.27 -16.45 6.19
N LYS A 312 7.11 -17.28 6.82
CA LYS A 312 6.64 -18.47 7.54
C LYS A 312 5.63 -18.09 8.61
N GLY A 313 4.45 -18.73 8.60
CA GLY A 313 3.39 -18.51 9.57
C GLY A 313 2.01 -18.81 9.00
N VAL A 314 0.98 -18.45 9.77
CA VAL A 314 -0.42 -18.70 9.43
C VAL A 314 -1.02 -17.46 8.78
N TYR A 315 -1.67 -17.67 7.65
CA TYR A 315 -2.42 -16.65 6.93
C TYR A 315 -3.91 -16.94 7.00
N THR A 316 -4.69 -15.90 7.08
CA THR A 316 -6.15 -15.99 7.07
C THR A 316 -6.71 -15.01 6.05
N ILE A 317 -7.63 -15.45 5.20
CA ILE A 317 -8.53 -14.54 4.48
C ILE A 317 -9.83 -14.55 5.25
N ALA A 318 -10.10 -13.49 5.98
CA ALA A 318 -11.27 -13.36 6.84
C ALA A 318 -12.31 -12.44 6.21
N ILE A 319 -13.57 -12.87 6.21
CA ILE A 319 -14.69 -11.99 5.89
C ILE A 319 -15.18 -11.33 7.19
N ASN A 320 -15.63 -10.08 7.10
CA ASN A 320 -16.14 -9.35 8.25
C ASN A 320 -17.17 -10.18 9.02
N PRO A 321 -16.96 -10.45 10.30
CA PRO A 321 -17.85 -11.30 11.12
C PRO A 321 -19.25 -10.70 11.32
N GLU A 322 -19.48 -9.45 10.97
CA GLU A 322 -20.82 -8.85 10.95
C GLU A 322 -21.70 -9.39 9.81
N TYR A 323 -21.10 -9.99 8.77
CA TYR A 323 -21.82 -10.61 7.66
C TYR A 323 -22.30 -12.01 8.07
N LYS A 324 -23.41 -12.07 8.79
CA LYS A 324 -24.01 -13.31 9.29
C LYS A 324 -24.56 -14.17 8.17
N GLY A 325 -24.65 -15.46 8.43
CA GLY A 325 -25.28 -16.42 7.51
C GLY A 325 -24.42 -16.81 6.30
N LEU A 326 -23.11 -16.49 6.31
CA LEU A 326 -22.16 -16.93 5.29
C LEU A 326 -21.48 -18.23 5.71
N VAL A 327 -21.42 -19.18 4.79
CA VAL A 327 -20.64 -20.43 4.92
C VAL A 327 -19.92 -20.71 3.61
N PHE A 328 -18.61 -20.97 3.67
CA PHE A 328 -17.88 -21.58 2.55
C PHE A 328 -18.12 -23.09 2.57
N THR A 329 -18.57 -23.63 1.45
CA THR A 329 -18.96 -25.04 1.34
C THR A 329 -17.96 -25.86 0.52
N ASP A 330 -17.18 -25.23 -0.33
CA ASP A 330 -16.05 -25.83 -1.05
C ASP A 330 -14.97 -24.80 -1.37
N ALA A 331 -13.72 -25.20 -1.45
CA ALA A 331 -12.57 -24.43 -1.96
C ALA A 331 -11.34 -25.30 -2.11
N LYS A 332 -10.45 -24.94 -3.04
CA LYS A 332 -9.15 -25.58 -3.25
C LYS A 332 -8.05 -24.56 -3.35
N LEU A 333 -6.92 -24.83 -2.65
CA LEU A 333 -5.73 -24.01 -2.72
C LEU A 333 -4.64 -24.71 -3.54
N ASN A 334 -4.01 -23.96 -4.45
CA ASN A 334 -2.90 -24.41 -5.29
C ASN A 334 -1.81 -23.34 -5.37
N VAL A 335 -0.56 -23.77 -5.43
CA VAL A 335 0.57 -22.92 -5.82
C VAL A 335 0.76 -23.07 -7.32
N THR A 336 0.52 -22.00 -8.08
CA THR A 336 0.55 -22.04 -9.56
C THR A 336 1.87 -21.56 -10.13
N GLU A 337 2.58 -20.70 -9.38
CA GLU A 337 3.90 -20.19 -9.75
C GLU A 337 4.83 -20.15 -8.53
N GLY A 338 6.14 -20.13 -8.78
CA GLY A 338 7.15 -20.04 -7.71
C GLY A 338 7.41 -21.38 -7.01
N ASN A 339 7.69 -21.31 -5.71
CA ASN A 339 8.04 -22.49 -4.90
C ASN A 339 7.77 -22.30 -3.40
N ILE A 340 6.75 -21.50 -3.06
CA ILE A 340 6.30 -21.39 -1.68
C ILE A 340 5.74 -22.74 -1.20
N ASP A 341 6.05 -23.10 0.04
CA ASP A 341 5.59 -24.35 0.65
C ASP A 341 4.43 -24.07 1.59
N ILE A 342 3.23 -24.60 1.23
CA ILE A 342 1.98 -24.35 1.93
C ILE A 342 1.40 -25.65 2.45
N ASP A 343 0.83 -25.60 3.65
CA ASP A 343 0.15 -26.70 4.32
C ASP A 343 -1.09 -26.22 5.07
N ASN A 344 -1.87 -27.17 5.62
CA ASN A 344 -2.99 -26.90 6.51
C ASN A 344 -4.05 -25.94 5.93
N PHE A 345 -4.41 -26.11 4.64
CA PHE A 345 -5.49 -25.31 4.07
C PHE A 345 -6.85 -25.77 4.61
N GLU A 346 -7.58 -24.85 5.19
CA GLU A 346 -8.92 -25.05 5.73
C GLU A 346 -9.83 -23.89 5.34
N TYR A 347 -11.12 -24.20 5.17
CA TYR A 347 -12.19 -23.18 5.04
C TYR A 347 -13.29 -23.47 6.05
N ARG A 348 -13.61 -22.50 6.90
CA ARG A 348 -14.65 -22.59 7.93
C ARG A 348 -15.00 -21.21 8.47
N ASP A 349 -16.20 -21.07 8.99
CA ASP A 349 -16.65 -19.88 9.72
C ASP A 349 -16.37 -18.55 8.99
N GLY A 350 -16.59 -18.52 7.66
CA GLY A 350 -16.33 -17.34 6.83
C GLY A 350 -14.84 -17.01 6.64
N LYS A 351 -13.95 -17.99 6.76
CA LYS A 351 -12.49 -17.81 6.64
C LYS A 351 -11.86 -18.89 5.79
N PHE A 352 -10.81 -18.49 5.06
CA PHE A 352 -9.79 -19.42 4.56
C PHE A 352 -8.55 -19.28 5.44
N VAL A 353 -7.95 -20.40 5.81
CA VAL A 353 -6.74 -20.45 6.64
C VAL A 353 -5.72 -21.36 5.97
N PHE A 354 -4.48 -20.92 5.87
CA PHE A 354 -3.37 -21.72 5.35
C PHE A 354 -2.07 -21.38 6.08
N GLU A 355 -1.11 -22.29 6.06
CA GLU A 355 0.18 -22.11 6.71
C GLU A 355 1.30 -22.10 5.67
N VAL A 356 2.13 -21.07 5.66
CA VAL A 356 3.40 -21.02 4.94
C VAL A 356 4.46 -21.68 5.80
N LYS A 357 5.00 -22.81 5.36
CA LYS A 357 6.04 -23.57 6.09
C LYS A 357 7.43 -23.00 5.92
N SER A 358 7.72 -22.47 4.73
CA SER A 358 8.98 -21.81 4.42
C SER A 358 8.77 -20.71 3.38
N ALA A 359 9.51 -19.61 3.53
CA ALA A 359 9.50 -18.54 2.55
C ALA A 359 9.98 -19.03 1.18
N SER A 360 9.46 -18.45 0.13
CA SER A 360 9.80 -18.77 -1.24
C SER A 360 11.23 -18.33 -1.61
N THR A 361 11.87 -19.03 -2.53
CA THR A 361 13.14 -18.61 -3.15
C THR A 361 12.94 -18.05 -4.56
N ARG A 362 11.72 -18.10 -5.07
CA ARG A 362 11.22 -17.45 -6.30
C ARG A 362 9.84 -16.91 -5.99
N ALA A 363 9.54 -15.70 -6.44
CA ALA A 363 8.22 -15.09 -6.28
C ALA A 363 7.12 -16.09 -6.66
N SER A 364 6.15 -16.24 -5.80
CA SER A 364 5.14 -17.29 -5.88
C SER A 364 3.74 -16.72 -6.04
N LYS A 365 2.88 -17.51 -6.68
CA LYS A 365 1.46 -17.23 -6.80
C LYS A 365 0.66 -18.37 -6.18
N ILE A 366 -0.21 -18.00 -5.25
CA ILE A 366 -1.16 -18.90 -4.59
C ILE A 366 -2.53 -18.60 -5.17
N VAL A 367 -3.28 -19.63 -5.53
CA VAL A 367 -4.64 -19.51 -6.05
C VAL A 367 -5.59 -20.36 -5.21
N ILE A 368 -6.65 -19.74 -4.70
CA ILE A 368 -7.78 -20.44 -4.12
C ILE A 368 -8.89 -20.42 -5.17
N ASN A 369 -9.27 -21.58 -5.67
CA ASN A 369 -10.28 -21.77 -6.72
C ASN A 369 -11.38 -22.74 -6.28
N ASP A 370 -12.35 -22.99 -7.17
CA ASP A 370 -13.52 -23.83 -6.91
C ASP A 370 -14.28 -23.40 -5.64
N ILE A 371 -14.29 -22.10 -5.37
CA ILE A 371 -14.91 -21.56 -4.16
C ILE A 371 -16.43 -21.60 -4.31
N LYS A 372 -17.08 -22.26 -3.36
CA LYS A 372 -18.54 -22.27 -3.24
C LYS A 372 -18.99 -21.62 -1.95
N VAL A 373 -20.02 -20.78 -2.03
CA VAL A 373 -20.57 -20.10 -0.89
C VAL A 373 -22.08 -20.33 -0.76
N THR A 374 -22.55 -20.35 0.46
CA THR A 374 -23.95 -20.24 0.84
C THR A 374 -24.12 -19.01 1.71
N VAL A 375 -25.02 -18.11 1.31
CA VAL A 375 -25.42 -16.97 2.13
C VAL A 375 -26.91 -17.11 2.39
N ASP A 376 -27.33 -17.10 3.65
CA ASP A 376 -28.75 -17.24 3.98
C ASP A 376 -29.56 -16.00 3.50
N GLN A 377 -30.88 -16.14 3.49
CA GLN A 377 -31.77 -15.08 2.99
C GLN A 377 -31.77 -13.81 3.85
N PHE A 378 -31.23 -13.86 5.07
CA PHE A 378 -31.07 -12.72 5.99
C PHE A 378 -29.65 -12.12 5.95
N GLY A 379 -28.77 -12.68 5.12
CA GLY A 379 -27.41 -12.24 4.94
C GLY A 379 -27.29 -10.76 4.54
N TYR A 380 -26.08 -10.26 4.54
CA TYR A 380 -25.80 -8.90 4.13
C TYR A 380 -26.02 -8.75 2.61
N LEU A 381 -26.66 -7.65 2.20
CA LEU A 381 -26.77 -7.26 0.78
C LEU A 381 -25.66 -6.29 0.44
N GLY A 382 -24.88 -6.62 -0.57
CA GLY A 382 -23.74 -5.82 -1.02
C GLY A 382 -22.46 -6.63 -1.10
N ASP A 383 -21.33 -5.93 -1.03
CA ASP A 383 -20.01 -6.52 -1.24
C ASP A 383 -19.50 -7.25 0.00
N TYR A 384 -19.12 -8.50 -0.20
CA TYR A 384 -18.43 -9.31 0.79
C TYR A 384 -16.93 -9.20 0.56
N LYS A 385 -16.27 -8.45 1.44
CA LYS A 385 -14.84 -8.22 1.38
C LYS A 385 -14.09 -9.24 2.21
N GLY A 386 -12.98 -9.73 1.67
CA GLY A 386 -12.05 -10.60 2.36
C GLY A 386 -10.76 -9.85 2.69
N GLU A 387 -10.31 -9.95 3.93
CA GLU A 387 -9.07 -9.38 4.41
C GLU A 387 -7.99 -10.45 4.50
N LEU A 388 -6.87 -10.27 3.79
CA LEU A 388 -5.69 -11.11 3.93
C LEU A 388 -4.91 -10.68 5.16
N ILE A 389 -4.80 -11.56 6.13
CA ILE A 389 -4.20 -11.31 7.44
C ILE A 389 -3.06 -12.30 7.68
N PHE A 390 -1.89 -11.80 8.07
CA PHE A 390 -0.82 -12.62 8.63
C PHE A 390 -0.97 -12.70 10.15
N ASN A 391 -0.97 -13.92 10.69
CA ASN A 391 -1.08 -14.18 12.10
C ASN A 391 0.30 -14.62 12.64
N HIS A 392 1.07 -13.68 13.18
CA HIS A 392 2.35 -13.98 13.80
C HIS A 392 2.17 -14.81 15.07
N ASP A 393 1.23 -14.37 15.93
CA ASP A 393 0.71 -15.09 17.10
C ASP A 393 -0.75 -14.70 17.36
N LYS A 394 -1.35 -15.16 18.46
CA LYS A 394 -2.76 -14.87 18.75
C LYS A 394 -3.09 -13.40 18.99
N SER A 395 -2.10 -12.58 19.27
CA SER A 395 -2.24 -11.16 19.63
C SER A 395 -1.66 -10.21 18.57
N ASP A 396 -0.88 -10.73 17.63
CA ASP A 396 -0.17 -9.94 16.63
C ASP A 396 -0.63 -10.35 15.22
N GLN A 397 -1.62 -9.61 14.73
CA GLN A 397 -2.22 -9.79 13.40
C GLN A 397 -1.86 -8.58 12.55
N ILE A 398 -1.50 -8.82 11.30
CA ILE A 398 -1.16 -7.77 10.33
C ILE A 398 -2.07 -7.94 9.13
N LYS A 399 -2.91 -6.93 8.86
CA LYS A 399 -3.72 -6.87 7.65
C LYS A 399 -2.80 -6.50 6.47
N ILE A 400 -2.73 -7.41 5.50
CA ILE A 400 -1.89 -7.24 4.31
C ILE A 400 -2.68 -6.56 3.20
N ASP A 401 -3.90 -7.07 2.93
CA ASP A 401 -4.71 -6.62 1.81
C ASP A 401 -6.21 -6.84 2.04
N GLU A 402 -7.06 -6.22 1.22
CA GLU A 402 -8.51 -6.37 1.25
C GLU A 402 -9.09 -6.30 -0.16
N GLU A 403 -9.91 -7.30 -0.51
CA GLU A 403 -10.57 -7.35 -1.81
C GLU A 403 -12.04 -7.77 -1.71
N VAL A 404 -12.85 -7.34 -2.68
CA VAL A 404 -14.23 -7.79 -2.83
C VAL A 404 -14.23 -9.20 -3.41
N LEU A 405 -14.63 -10.19 -2.62
CA LEU A 405 -14.67 -11.59 -3.05
C LEU A 405 -15.92 -11.87 -3.93
N PHE A 406 -17.07 -11.32 -3.56
CA PHE A 406 -18.31 -11.41 -4.31
C PHE A 406 -19.32 -10.38 -3.80
N THR A 407 -20.40 -10.17 -4.58
CA THR A 407 -21.51 -9.28 -4.21
C THR A 407 -22.78 -10.08 -4.03
N ALA A 408 -23.43 -9.99 -2.87
CA ALA A 408 -24.74 -10.59 -2.65
C ALA A 408 -25.86 -9.65 -3.09
N THR A 409 -26.78 -10.19 -3.89
CA THR A 409 -27.91 -9.46 -4.49
C THR A 409 -29.23 -10.14 -4.13
N GLY A 410 -30.34 -9.41 -4.22
CA GLY A 410 -31.68 -9.94 -3.96
C GLY A 410 -32.46 -9.07 -2.99
N SER A 411 -33.57 -9.64 -2.48
CA SER A 411 -34.43 -8.97 -1.50
C SER A 411 -34.36 -9.75 -0.20
N LYS A 412 -34.17 -9.04 0.91
CA LYS A 412 -34.28 -9.65 2.24
C LYS A 412 -35.72 -10.03 2.53
N PRO A 413 -35.97 -11.20 3.14
CA PRO A 413 -37.27 -11.55 3.64
C PRO A 413 -37.78 -10.56 4.70
N SER A 414 -39.07 -10.37 4.80
CA SER A 414 -39.68 -9.58 5.88
C SER A 414 -39.61 -10.33 7.23
N GLU A 415 -39.55 -9.59 8.33
CA GLU A 415 -39.64 -10.16 9.67
C GLU A 415 -40.85 -11.06 9.82
N GLY A 416 -40.70 -12.27 10.39
CA GLY A 416 -41.78 -13.25 10.60
C GLY A 416 -41.93 -14.26 9.45
N GLN A 417 -40.99 -14.41 8.57
CA GLN A 417 -41.03 -15.46 7.53
C GLN A 417 -40.89 -16.85 8.13
N ALA A 418 -41.64 -17.78 7.50
CA ALA A 418 -41.68 -19.19 7.88
C ALA A 418 -40.25 -19.82 7.88
N LYS A 419 -39.99 -20.63 8.92
CA LYS A 419 -38.74 -21.39 9.06
C LYS A 419 -38.54 -22.41 7.93
N TYR A 420 -39.64 -22.98 7.44
CA TYR A 420 -39.66 -23.93 6.35
C TYR A 420 -40.59 -23.43 5.23
N VAL A 421 -40.11 -23.38 4.00
CA VAL A 421 -40.89 -23.05 2.83
C VAL A 421 -40.64 -24.09 1.75
N GLY A 422 -41.66 -24.74 1.27
CA GLY A 422 -41.60 -25.65 0.13
C GLY A 422 -42.36 -25.07 -1.05
N GLN A 423 -41.71 -24.97 -2.22
CA GLN A 423 -42.33 -24.51 -3.49
C GLN A 423 -42.32 -25.63 -4.50
N PHE A 424 -43.52 -26.04 -4.94
CA PHE A 424 -43.75 -27.20 -5.79
C PHE A 424 -44.51 -26.79 -7.05
N ILE A 425 -43.92 -27.04 -8.17
CA ILE A 425 -44.55 -26.78 -9.48
C ILE A 425 -45.25 -28.07 -9.95
N ILE A 426 -46.51 -27.97 -10.28
CA ILE A 426 -47.29 -29.12 -10.81
C ILE A 426 -46.65 -29.64 -12.09
N GLY A 427 -46.39 -30.94 -12.11
CA GLY A 427 -45.72 -31.62 -13.23
C GLY A 427 -44.20 -31.55 -13.23
N SER A 428 -43.56 -30.87 -12.23
CA SER A 428 -42.13 -30.87 -12.06
C SER A 428 -41.71 -31.78 -10.90
N PRO A 429 -40.73 -32.68 -11.09
CA PRO A 429 -40.22 -33.49 -10.01
C PRO A 429 -39.21 -32.73 -9.11
N SER A 430 -38.75 -31.56 -9.54
CA SER A 430 -37.83 -30.71 -8.80
C SER A 430 -38.57 -29.56 -8.14
N PHE A 431 -38.22 -29.26 -6.91
CA PHE A 431 -38.82 -28.19 -6.13
C PHE A 431 -37.77 -27.53 -5.18
N ILE A 432 -38.09 -26.34 -4.75
CA ILE A 432 -37.25 -25.56 -3.85
C ILE A 432 -37.75 -25.74 -2.42
N ILE A 433 -36.84 -26.14 -1.54
CA ILE A 433 -37.06 -26.15 -0.08
C ILE A 433 -36.19 -25.08 0.53
N THR A 434 -36.78 -24.17 1.28
CA THR A 434 -36.09 -23.19 2.10
C THR A 434 -36.17 -23.64 3.55
N THR A 435 -35.03 -23.80 4.22
CA THR A 435 -34.95 -24.13 5.63
C THR A 435 -34.08 -23.09 6.31
N ASN A 436 -34.61 -22.40 7.31
CA ASN A 436 -33.91 -21.32 8.00
C ASN A 436 -33.25 -20.29 7.05
N GLY A 437 -33.96 -19.96 5.97
CA GLY A 437 -33.50 -19.00 5.01
C GLY A 437 -32.52 -19.51 3.94
N ILE A 438 -32.24 -20.81 3.90
CA ILE A 438 -31.34 -21.41 2.91
C ILE A 438 -32.17 -22.23 1.91
N ASN A 439 -32.09 -21.86 0.66
CA ASN A 439 -32.76 -22.57 -0.45
C ASN A 439 -31.91 -23.75 -0.91
N ARG A 440 -32.56 -24.88 -1.07
CA ARG A 440 -31.99 -26.05 -1.76
C ARG A 440 -32.97 -26.58 -2.78
N VAL A 441 -32.46 -27.10 -3.88
CA VAL A 441 -33.27 -27.79 -4.89
C VAL A 441 -33.27 -29.26 -4.55
N GLU A 442 -34.44 -29.81 -4.35
CA GLU A 442 -34.66 -31.24 -4.18
C GLU A 442 -35.30 -31.83 -5.43
N THR A 443 -34.89 -33.02 -5.84
CA THR A 443 -35.48 -33.73 -6.97
C THR A 443 -35.96 -35.08 -6.50
N PHE A 444 -37.21 -35.35 -6.80
CA PHE A 444 -37.86 -36.61 -6.52
C PHE A 444 -38.16 -37.37 -7.80
N ASP A 445 -38.40 -38.65 -7.69
CA ASP A 445 -38.68 -39.53 -8.83
C ASP A 445 -40.11 -39.35 -9.42
N VAL A 446 -40.97 -38.59 -8.75
CA VAL A 446 -42.36 -38.34 -9.16
C VAL A 446 -42.74 -36.87 -8.93
N ALA A 447 -43.47 -36.30 -9.87
CA ALA A 447 -43.96 -34.93 -9.83
C ALA A 447 -45.32 -34.84 -9.10
N PRO A 448 -45.66 -33.72 -8.43
CA PRO A 448 -47.02 -33.47 -7.95
C PRO A 448 -47.97 -33.27 -9.13
N TYR A 449 -49.24 -33.65 -8.95
CA TYR A 449 -50.27 -33.52 -9.96
C TYR A 449 -51.60 -33.08 -9.33
N ILE A 450 -52.60 -32.73 -10.13
CA ILE A 450 -53.91 -32.34 -9.68
C ILE A 450 -54.89 -33.50 -9.88
N GLN A 451 -55.60 -33.89 -8.83
CA GLN A 451 -56.73 -34.85 -8.85
C GLN A 451 -57.85 -34.31 -8.00
N ASP A 452 -59.07 -34.35 -8.48
CA ASP A 452 -60.30 -33.88 -7.77
C ASP A 452 -60.12 -32.45 -7.22
N ASN A 453 -59.47 -31.57 -8.00
CA ASN A 453 -59.17 -30.20 -7.63
C ASN A 453 -58.23 -30.08 -6.40
N ARG A 454 -57.46 -31.10 -6.09
CA ARG A 454 -56.47 -31.15 -4.99
C ARG A 454 -55.08 -31.43 -5.56
N THR A 455 -54.09 -30.77 -4.98
CA THR A 455 -52.67 -31.09 -5.23
C THR A 455 -52.33 -32.40 -4.56
N MET A 456 -52.05 -33.41 -5.34
CA MET A 456 -51.54 -34.70 -4.92
C MET A 456 -50.03 -34.66 -4.93
N MET A 457 -49.42 -34.91 -3.77
CA MET A 457 -47.98 -34.88 -3.57
C MET A 457 -47.50 -36.21 -3.04
N SER A 458 -46.30 -36.65 -3.46
CA SER A 458 -45.73 -37.84 -2.87
C SER A 458 -45.51 -37.62 -1.37
N VAL A 459 -45.82 -38.61 -0.55
CA VAL A 459 -45.66 -38.54 0.90
C VAL A 459 -44.25 -38.15 1.33
N LYS A 460 -43.25 -38.64 0.60
CA LYS A 460 -41.84 -38.29 0.87
C LYS A 460 -41.58 -36.82 0.63
N ALA A 461 -42.07 -36.24 -0.48
CA ALA A 461 -41.92 -34.81 -0.77
C ALA A 461 -42.65 -33.92 0.24
N ALA A 462 -43.89 -34.31 0.61
CA ALA A 462 -44.66 -33.61 1.63
C ALA A 462 -43.95 -33.64 3.00
N GLY A 463 -43.34 -34.76 3.37
CA GLY A 463 -42.56 -34.90 4.59
C GLY A 463 -41.39 -33.93 4.64
N VAL A 464 -40.63 -33.84 3.55
CA VAL A 464 -39.49 -32.87 3.44
C VAL A 464 -40.01 -31.43 3.54
N ALA A 465 -41.12 -31.10 2.84
CA ALA A 465 -41.70 -29.76 2.86
C ALA A 465 -42.19 -29.30 4.25
N LEU A 466 -42.60 -30.23 5.08
CA LEU A 466 -43.18 -29.98 6.40
C LEU A 466 -42.19 -30.25 7.55
N ASP A 467 -40.94 -30.59 7.24
CA ASP A 467 -39.96 -31.07 8.21
C ASP A 467 -40.55 -32.20 9.08
N ALA A 468 -41.12 -33.18 8.42
CA ALA A 468 -41.86 -34.28 9.06
C ALA A 468 -41.23 -35.63 8.71
N LYS A 469 -41.18 -36.52 9.67
CA LYS A 469 -40.79 -37.92 9.48
C LYS A 469 -41.93 -38.70 8.87
N VAL A 470 -41.63 -39.44 7.78
CA VAL A 470 -42.63 -40.23 7.07
C VAL A 470 -42.27 -41.71 7.12
N SER A 471 -43.28 -42.54 7.40
CA SER A 471 -43.17 -44.00 7.32
C SER A 471 -44.39 -44.61 6.64
N TYR A 472 -44.20 -45.79 6.06
CA TYR A 472 -45.28 -46.58 5.42
C TYR A 472 -45.28 -48.00 5.92
N ASP A 473 -46.44 -48.45 6.42
CA ASP A 473 -46.70 -49.82 6.85
C ASP A 473 -47.42 -50.53 5.69
N ALA A 474 -46.73 -51.46 5.04
CA ALA A 474 -47.23 -52.17 3.84
C ALA A 474 -48.36 -53.15 4.21
N ASP A 475 -48.35 -53.76 5.39
CA ASP A 475 -49.35 -54.76 5.79
C ASP A 475 -50.69 -54.07 6.07
N LYS A 476 -50.64 -52.87 6.68
CA LYS A 476 -51.83 -52.08 6.98
C LYS A 476 -52.20 -51.10 5.84
N LYS A 477 -51.34 -50.98 4.84
CA LYS A 477 -51.45 -49.96 3.80
C LYS A 477 -51.60 -48.56 4.36
N MET A 478 -50.84 -48.26 5.41
CA MET A 478 -51.02 -47.05 6.21
C MET A 478 -49.76 -46.17 6.11
N VAL A 479 -49.97 -44.88 5.83
CA VAL A 479 -48.96 -43.83 5.91
C VAL A 479 -49.01 -43.21 7.29
N THR A 480 -47.85 -42.96 7.87
CA THR A 480 -47.68 -42.17 9.07
C THR A 480 -46.78 -40.99 8.79
N VAL A 481 -47.21 -39.78 9.19
CA VAL A 481 -46.43 -38.53 9.10
C VAL A 481 -46.34 -37.96 10.51
N GLU A 482 -45.13 -37.70 11.01
CA GLU A 482 -44.87 -37.21 12.38
C GLU A 482 -43.98 -35.95 12.33
N SER A 483 -44.37 -34.90 13.04
CA SER A 483 -43.56 -33.68 13.23
C SER A 483 -43.89 -33.10 14.61
N GLY A 484 -42.84 -32.98 15.45
CA GLY A 484 -43.03 -32.63 16.88
C GLY A 484 -43.96 -33.63 17.58
N ASP A 485 -44.94 -33.13 18.29
CA ASP A 485 -45.95 -33.95 19.04
C ASP A 485 -47.14 -34.35 18.16
N THR A 486 -47.17 -33.99 16.90
CA THR A 486 -48.29 -34.28 15.98
C THR A 486 -47.99 -35.50 15.12
N LYS A 487 -48.90 -36.46 15.19
CA LYS A 487 -48.88 -37.69 14.39
C LYS A 487 -50.14 -37.80 13.56
N ALA A 488 -49.97 -37.85 12.25
CA ALA A 488 -51.06 -38.08 11.30
C ALA A 488 -50.94 -39.46 10.66
N THR A 489 -52.04 -40.22 10.62
CA THR A 489 -52.08 -41.50 9.93
C THR A 489 -53.22 -41.53 8.92
N MET A 490 -53.02 -42.18 7.76
CA MET A 490 -54.02 -42.40 6.72
C MET A 490 -53.85 -43.75 6.05
N THR A 491 -54.92 -44.43 5.77
CA THR A 491 -54.93 -45.69 5.03
C THR A 491 -55.15 -45.43 3.56
N ILE A 492 -54.42 -46.10 2.68
CA ILE A 492 -54.56 -46.00 1.24
C ILE A 492 -55.98 -46.40 0.83
N GLY A 493 -56.60 -45.56 0.00
CA GLY A 493 -58.01 -45.76 -0.45
C GLY A 493 -59.05 -45.32 0.57
N SER A 494 -58.64 -44.72 1.71
CA SER A 494 -59.53 -44.17 2.71
C SER A 494 -59.51 -42.65 2.67
N LYS A 495 -60.66 -42.05 2.93
CA LYS A 495 -60.79 -40.61 3.18
C LYS A 495 -60.66 -40.22 4.66
N ILE A 496 -60.33 -41.17 5.54
CA ILE A 496 -60.16 -40.90 6.95
C ILE A 496 -58.72 -40.62 7.26
N LEU A 497 -58.44 -39.44 7.83
CA LEU A 497 -57.20 -38.99 8.39
C LEU A 497 -57.32 -39.04 9.91
N ASN A 498 -56.49 -39.81 10.58
CA ASN A 498 -56.42 -39.83 12.03
C ASN A 498 -55.27 -38.92 12.51
N ILE A 499 -55.57 -37.97 13.39
CA ILE A 499 -54.64 -36.99 13.96
C ILE A 499 -54.60 -37.23 15.48
N ASN A 500 -53.48 -37.73 16.01
CA ASN A 500 -53.28 -38.02 17.42
C ASN A 500 -54.42 -38.87 18.04
N GLY A 501 -55.09 -39.70 17.23
CA GLY A 501 -56.21 -40.55 17.67
C GLY A 501 -57.58 -39.97 17.29
N GLU A 502 -57.70 -38.76 16.83
CA GLU A 502 -59.00 -38.18 16.39
C GLU A 502 -59.16 -38.32 14.86
N GLU A 503 -60.32 -38.72 14.41
CA GLU A 503 -60.62 -38.92 12.99
C GLU A 503 -61.18 -37.65 12.34
N LYS A 504 -60.63 -37.31 11.17
CA LYS A 504 -61.09 -36.22 10.30
C LYS A 504 -61.33 -36.73 8.90
N GLU A 505 -62.48 -36.41 8.29
CA GLU A 505 -62.79 -36.78 6.93
C GLU A 505 -62.13 -35.86 5.92
N MET A 506 -61.46 -36.44 4.90
CA MET A 506 -60.88 -35.78 3.74
C MET A 506 -61.84 -35.86 2.55
N ASP A 507 -61.79 -34.90 1.65
CA ASP A 507 -62.58 -34.94 0.40
C ASP A 507 -61.97 -35.82 -0.69
N THR A 508 -60.65 -36.10 -0.58
CA THR A 508 -59.88 -36.92 -1.52
C THR A 508 -59.07 -37.96 -0.76
N GLU A 509 -59.02 -39.19 -1.26
CA GLU A 509 -58.29 -40.30 -0.62
C GLU A 509 -56.78 -40.27 -0.90
N ALA A 510 -55.95 -40.86 -0.07
CA ALA A 510 -54.58 -41.20 -0.33
C ALA A 510 -54.49 -42.36 -1.31
N VAL A 511 -53.68 -42.25 -2.37
CA VAL A 511 -53.58 -43.22 -3.45
C VAL A 511 -52.15 -43.69 -3.71
N ILE A 512 -51.99 -44.88 -4.27
CA ILE A 512 -50.71 -45.34 -4.81
C ILE A 512 -50.73 -45.11 -6.35
N SER A 513 -49.79 -44.35 -6.85
CA SER A 513 -49.55 -44.13 -8.29
C SER A 513 -48.07 -44.25 -8.58
N ASN A 514 -47.71 -44.96 -9.66
CA ASN A 514 -46.29 -45.18 -10.03
C ASN A 514 -45.41 -45.73 -8.90
N SER A 515 -45.98 -46.66 -8.11
CA SER A 515 -45.31 -47.25 -6.93
C SER A 515 -44.94 -46.24 -5.85
N ARG A 516 -45.54 -45.06 -5.81
CA ARG A 516 -45.40 -44.05 -4.79
C ARG A 516 -46.76 -43.70 -4.19
N THR A 517 -46.76 -43.42 -2.88
CA THR A 517 -47.97 -42.98 -2.18
C THR A 517 -48.09 -41.47 -2.34
N PHE A 518 -49.24 -41.04 -2.87
CA PHE A 518 -49.66 -39.66 -2.99
C PHE A 518 -50.76 -39.33 -2.01
N ILE A 519 -50.70 -38.16 -1.45
CA ILE A 519 -51.63 -37.63 -0.45
C ILE A 519 -52.08 -36.23 -0.87
N PRO A 520 -53.32 -35.85 -0.52
CA PRO A 520 -53.77 -34.48 -0.74
C PRO A 520 -53.05 -33.56 0.24
N LEU A 521 -52.16 -32.75 -0.34
CA LEU A 521 -51.23 -31.88 0.42
C LEU A 521 -51.95 -30.91 1.37
N ALA A 522 -53.13 -30.44 0.97
CA ALA A 522 -53.92 -29.50 1.77
C ALA A 522 -54.23 -30.00 3.18
N PHE A 523 -54.54 -31.28 3.31
CA PHE A 523 -54.88 -31.86 4.66
C PHE A 523 -53.65 -31.99 5.53
N LEU A 524 -52.50 -32.35 4.99
CA LEU A 524 -51.28 -32.39 5.78
C LEU A 524 -50.81 -30.99 6.21
N ALA A 525 -50.93 -30.00 5.34
CA ALA A 525 -50.60 -28.64 5.69
C ALA A 525 -51.44 -28.16 6.91
N ASP A 526 -52.77 -28.45 6.87
CA ASP A 526 -53.66 -28.10 7.98
C ASP A 526 -53.32 -28.84 9.29
N VAL A 527 -52.89 -30.12 9.20
CA VAL A 527 -52.51 -30.93 10.39
C VAL A 527 -51.26 -30.38 11.07
N PHE A 528 -50.31 -29.89 10.30
CA PHE A 528 -49.04 -29.41 10.83
C PHE A 528 -48.95 -27.87 10.92
N ASP A 529 -50.11 -27.19 10.92
CA ASP A 529 -50.26 -25.73 11.04
C ASP A 529 -49.39 -24.96 10.06
N ALA A 530 -49.34 -25.47 8.80
CA ALA A 530 -48.59 -24.86 7.74
C ALA A 530 -49.51 -24.03 6.82
N GLU A 531 -49.09 -22.79 6.55
CA GLU A 531 -49.77 -21.92 5.61
C GLU A 531 -49.52 -22.43 4.19
N ARG A 532 -50.52 -22.30 3.31
CA ARG A 532 -50.43 -22.68 1.90
C ARG A 532 -50.86 -21.56 0.97
N LYS A 533 -50.15 -21.41 -0.13
CA LYS A 533 -50.50 -20.48 -1.22
C LYS A 533 -50.51 -21.21 -2.56
N TRP A 534 -51.45 -20.85 -3.45
CA TRP A 534 -51.53 -21.35 -4.81
C TRP A 534 -51.33 -20.21 -5.79
N ASP A 535 -50.36 -20.37 -6.70
CA ASP A 535 -50.18 -19.49 -7.84
C ASP A 535 -50.70 -20.17 -9.09
N ASN A 536 -51.80 -19.61 -9.62
CA ASN A 536 -52.44 -20.15 -10.81
C ASN A 536 -51.70 -19.90 -12.13
N VAL A 537 -50.79 -18.92 -12.14
CA VAL A 537 -49.96 -18.59 -13.35
C VAL A 537 -48.85 -19.59 -13.48
N THR A 538 -48.07 -19.75 -12.44
CA THR A 538 -46.90 -20.65 -12.41
C THR A 538 -47.27 -22.09 -12.07
N LYS A 539 -48.56 -22.36 -11.71
CA LYS A 539 -49.02 -23.67 -11.23
C LYS A 539 -48.21 -24.17 -10.05
N THR A 540 -47.84 -23.25 -9.15
CA THR A 540 -47.00 -23.53 -7.99
C THR A 540 -47.83 -23.54 -6.69
N VAL A 541 -47.63 -24.57 -5.90
CA VAL A 541 -48.09 -24.58 -4.51
C VAL A 541 -46.90 -24.24 -3.59
N THR A 542 -47.12 -23.31 -2.67
CA THR A 542 -46.16 -22.94 -1.66
C THR A 542 -46.69 -23.35 -0.31
N ILE A 543 -45.90 -24.08 0.49
CA ILE A 543 -46.16 -24.46 1.86
C ILE A 543 -45.18 -23.70 2.75
N MET A 544 -45.68 -23.09 3.82
CA MET A 544 -44.89 -22.32 4.79
C MET A 544 -45.18 -22.80 6.20
N LYS A 545 -44.15 -23.11 6.98
CA LYS A 545 -44.21 -23.54 8.37
C LYS A 545 -43.25 -22.75 9.24
N ASN A 546 -43.69 -22.27 10.38
CA ASN A 546 -42.88 -21.52 11.36
C ASN A 546 -42.09 -22.44 12.30
#